data_48470fdde9756db04c41fc568b5b2158
#
_entry.id   48470fdde9756db04c41fc568b5b2158
#
_cell.length_a   1.000
_cell.length_b   1.000
_cell.length_c   1.000
_cell.angle_alpha   90.00
_cell.angle_beta   90.00
_cell.angle_gamma   90.00
#
_symmetry.space_group_name_H-M   'P 1'
#
loop_
_entity.id
_entity.type
_entity.pdbx_description
1 polymer ?
#
loop_
_entity_poly.entity_id
_entity_poly.type
_entity_poly.pdbx_seq_one_letter_code
_entity_poly.pdbx_strand_id
1 'polypeptide(L)'
;MAIKRYSTVTNIVDIITVDATKTTIPAGSTLTVYKVNRKGYVYCSHENHRFNVIVTTKDNLKEVPQLNPVKINDIFYSSWGYDQTNIDFYMVVDVTKSSVKVVTIGEDRTYTGPMQGNCVPNLSAKGNKIITKRLNYYNNKPSFKIASYASAYPWNGQPMNFTEWA
;
A
#
# COMPACT_ATOMS: atom_id res chain seq x y z
N MET A 1 5.87 14.93 -17.85
CA MET A 1 5.71 13.78 -16.92
C MET A 1 4.38 13.91 -16.17
N ALA A 2 3.60 12.86 -16.00
CA ALA A 2 2.28 12.95 -15.36
C ALA A 2 2.39 12.56 -13.88
N ILE A 3 2.26 13.52 -12.97
CA ILE A 3 2.17 13.26 -11.54
C ILE A 3 0.84 12.57 -11.26
N LYS A 4 0.89 11.42 -10.60
CA LYS A 4 -0.28 10.58 -10.29
C LYS A 4 -0.73 10.77 -8.84
N ARG A 5 -2.01 10.49 -8.58
CA ARG A 5 -2.53 10.40 -7.22
C ARG A 5 -1.78 9.30 -6.45
N TYR A 6 -1.45 9.59 -5.18
CA TYR A 6 -0.64 8.75 -4.28
C TYR A 6 0.82 8.54 -4.72
N SER A 7 1.34 9.35 -5.65
CA SER A 7 2.78 9.38 -5.87
C SER A 7 3.48 10.18 -4.78
N THR A 8 4.72 9.81 -4.51
CA THR A 8 5.62 10.60 -3.68
C THR A 8 6.35 11.60 -4.58
N VAL A 9 6.40 12.83 -4.18
CA VAL A 9 7.08 13.91 -4.90
C VAL A 9 7.97 14.69 -3.95
N THR A 10 9.00 15.31 -4.50
CA THR A 10 9.82 16.28 -3.77
C THR A 10 9.55 17.66 -4.35
N ASN A 11 9.31 18.66 -3.49
CA ASN A 11 9.22 20.04 -3.95
C ASN A 11 10.62 20.57 -4.29
N ILE A 12 10.71 21.31 -5.39
CA ILE A 12 11.97 21.91 -5.88
C ILE A 12 12.13 23.37 -5.45
N VAL A 13 11.08 23.94 -4.90
CA VAL A 13 11.04 25.31 -4.33
C VAL A 13 10.31 25.28 -3.00
N ASP A 14 10.54 26.29 -2.17
CA ASP A 14 9.76 26.45 -0.95
C ASP A 14 8.29 26.65 -1.28
N ILE A 15 7.42 25.95 -0.59
CA ILE A 15 5.96 26.01 -0.77
C ILE A 15 5.33 26.55 0.51
N ILE A 16 4.48 27.55 0.38
CA ILE A 16 3.69 28.07 1.50
C ILE A 16 2.35 27.33 1.53
N THR A 17 1.97 26.80 2.68
CA THR A 17 0.68 26.12 2.86
C THR A 17 -0.47 27.14 2.70
N VAL A 18 -1.59 26.68 2.16
CA VAL A 18 -2.78 27.52 1.93
C VAL A 18 -3.73 27.61 3.13
N ASP A 19 -3.38 26.99 4.24
CA ASP A 19 -4.15 27.06 5.48
C ASP A 19 -3.86 28.36 6.26
N ALA A 20 -4.58 28.52 7.37
CA ALA A 20 -4.45 29.70 8.23
C ALA A 20 -3.05 29.88 8.83
N THR A 21 -2.26 28.81 8.92
CA THR A 21 -0.93 28.85 9.52
C THR A 21 0.16 29.34 8.55
N LYS A 22 -0.10 29.27 7.24
CA LYS A 22 0.84 29.67 6.17
C LYS A 22 2.27 29.16 6.40
N THR A 23 2.37 27.90 6.80
CA THR A 23 3.67 27.26 7.09
C THR A 23 4.47 27.09 5.80
N THR A 24 5.75 27.42 5.83
CA THR A 24 6.67 27.17 4.72
C THR A 24 7.13 25.73 4.73
N ILE A 25 6.98 25.04 3.62
CA ILE A 25 7.53 23.71 3.36
C ILE A 25 8.82 23.90 2.56
N PRO A 26 10.00 23.64 3.14
CA PRO A 26 11.26 23.91 2.46
C PRO A 26 11.44 23.05 1.22
N ALA A 27 12.20 23.56 0.23
CA ALA A 27 12.59 22.82 -0.95
C ALA A 27 13.31 21.50 -0.55
N GLY A 28 13.06 20.43 -1.29
CA GLY A 28 13.59 19.10 -0.96
C GLY A 28 12.70 18.27 -0.02
N SER A 29 11.60 18.82 0.49
CA SER A 29 10.66 18.08 1.33
C SER A 29 9.92 17.01 0.54
N THR A 30 9.68 15.87 1.17
CA THR A 30 8.91 14.76 0.59
C THR A 30 7.42 14.95 0.83
N LEU A 31 6.63 14.90 -0.24
CA LEU A 31 5.19 15.13 -0.22
C LEU A 31 4.45 13.93 -0.81
N THR A 32 3.28 13.63 -0.27
CA THR A 32 2.37 12.62 -0.85
C THR A 32 1.24 13.29 -1.61
N VAL A 33 1.11 12.98 -2.90
CA VAL A 33 0.05 13.50 -3.76
C VAL A 33 -1.24 12.72 -3.53
N TYR A 34 -2.31 13.39 -3.14
CA TYR A 34 -3.62 12.75 -3.02
C TYR A 34 -4.64 13.19 -4.09
N LYS A 35 -4.40 14.31 -4.76
CA LYS A 35 -5.28 14.78 -5.84
C LYS A 35 -4.52 15.62 -6.86
N VAL A 36 -4.86 15.45 -8.11
CA VAL A 36 -4.47 16.36 -9.20
C VAL A 36 -5.75 16.81 -9.90
N ASN A 37 -5.97 18.11 -10.03
CA ASN A 37 -7.15 18.63 -10.70
C ASN A 37 -6.92 18.83 -12.21
N ARG A 38 -8.00 19.12 -12.96
CA ARG A 38 -7.93 19.33 -14.40
C ARG A 38 -7.13 20.59 -14.79
N LYS A 39 -6.99 21.55 -13.90
CA LYS A 39 -6.22 22.79 -14.10
C LYS A 39 -4.71 22.62 -13.84
N GLY A 40 -4.26 21.39 -13.44
CA GLY A 40 -2.86 21.09 -13.18
C GLY A 40 -2.41 21.36 -11.73
N TYR A 41 -3.29 21.82 -10.86
CA TYR A 41 -2.96 21.95 -9.44
C TYR A 41 -2.83 20.56 -8.78
N VAL A 42 -1.80 20.42 -7.97
CA VAL A 42 -1.47 19.19 -7.23
C VAL A 42 -1.71 19.45 -5.75
N TYR A 43 -2.49 18.60 -5.15
CA TYR A 43 -2.82 18.63 -3.72
C TYR A 43 -2.00 17.56 -3.01
N CYS A 44 -1.16 17.97 -2.08
CA CYS A 44 -0.24 17.11 -1.36
C CYS A 44 -0.47 17.19 0.15
N SER A 45 0.06 16.21 0.87
CA SER A 45 0.25 16.23 2.31
C SER A 45 1.73 16.06 2.65
N HIS A 46 2.17 16.65 3.75
CA HIS A 46 3.49 16.47 4.35
C HIS A 46 3.34 15.71 5.67
N GLU A 47 4.30 14.88 6.04
CA GLU A 47 4.21 14.03 7.25
C GLU A 47 3.92 14.80 8.53
N ASN A 48 4.51 15.98 8.67
CA ASN A 48 4.36 16.83 9.84
C ASN A 48 3.11 17.76 9.79
N HIS A 49 2.34 17.72 8.69
CA HIS A 49 1.20 18.58 8.44
C HIS A 49 0.00 17.79 7.95
N ARG A 50 -0.50 16.86 8.77
CA ARG A 50 -1.57 15.91 8.42
C ARG A 50 -2.88 16.55 7.95
N PHE A 51 -3.14 17.80 8.35
CA PHE A 51 -4.39 18.51 8.04
C PHE A 51 -4.22 19.64 7.03
N ASN A 52 -3.01 19.91 6.57
CA ASN A 52 -2.72 21.04 5.71
C ASN A 52 -2.69 20.59 4.25
N VAL A 53 -3.62 21.13 3.47
CA VAL A 53 -3.66 20.94 2.03
C VAL A 53 -2.60 21.83 1.40
N ILE A 54 -1.54 21.20 0.90
CA ILE A 54 -0.54 21.89 0.10
C ILE A 54 -1.05 21.90 -1.33
N VAL A 55 -1.31 23.08 -1.88
CA VAL A 55 -1.70 23.25 -3.28
C VAL A 55 -0.53 23.89 -4.03
N THR A 56 -0.04 23.19 -5.04
CA THR A 56 1.08 23.64 -5.87
C THR A 56 0.86 23.24 -7.33
N THR A 57 1.75 23.64 -8.21
CA THR A 57 1.76 23.22 -9.63
C THR A 57 2.73 22.05 -9.85
N LYS A 58 2.56 21.35 -10.96
CA LYS A 58 3.48 20.25 -11.32
C LYS A 58 4.93 20.71 -11.50
N ASP A 59 5.12 21.97 -11.88
CA ASP A 59 6.45 22.53 -12.17
C ASP A 59 7.28 22.70 -10.89
N ASN A 60 6.61 22.80 -9.73
CA ASN A 60 7.25 22.91 -8.41
C ASN A 60 7.56 21.55 -7.78
N LEU A 61 7.30 20.45 -8.49
CA LEU A 61 7.42 19.10 -7.95
C LEU A 61 8.25 18.21 -8.87
N LYS A 62 9.14 17.43 -8.28
CA LYS A 62 9.86 16.34 -8.92
C LYS A 62 9.31 15.01 -8.40
N GLU A 63 8.88 14.14 -9.30
CA GLU A 63 8.46 12.79 -8.90
C GLU A 63 9.67 12.02 -8.39
N VAL A 64 9.59 11.56 -7.15
CA VAL A 64 10.59 10.63 -6.61
C VAL A 64 10.33 9.28 -7.27
N PRO A 65 11.31 8.69 -7.98
CA PRO A 65 11.15 7.35 -8.49
C PRO A 65 10.80 6.43 -7.32
N GLN A 66 9.57 5.92 -7.28
CA GLN A 66 9.25 4.86 -6.34
C GLN A 66 10.05 3.64 -6.75
N LEU A 67 11.14 3.37 -6.05
CA LEU A 67 11.72 2.05 -6.04
C LEU A 67 10.61 1.14 -5.52
N ASN A 68 10.22 0.16 -6.33
CA ASN A 68 9.24 -0.82 -5.89
C ASN A 68 9.86 -1.57 -4.69
N PRO A 69 9.40 -1.35 -3.45
CA PRO A 69 10.01 -1.98 -2.28
C PRO A 69 9.69 -3.48 -2.22
N VAL A 70 8.77 -3.95 -3.08
CA VAL A 70 8.34 -5.35 -3.14
C VAL A 70 9.38 -6.17 -3.89
N LYS A 71 9.76 -7.30 -3.32
CA LYS A 71 10.75 -8.23 -3.84
C LYS A 71 10.12 -9.60 -4.09
N ILE A 72 10.78 -10.40 -4.91
CA ILE A 72 10.46 -11.83 -5.06
C ILE A 72 10.60 -12.50 -3.69
N ASN A 73 9.68 -13.40 -3.38
CA ASN A 73 9.47 -14.09 -2.11
C ASN A 73 8.87 -13.24 -0.98
N ASP A 74 8.58 -11.96 -1.18
CA ASP A 74 7.78 -11.22 -0.22
C ASP A 74 6.40 -11.87 -0.06
N ILE A 75 5.93 -11.90 1.18
CA ILE A 75 4.63 -12.46 1.52
C ILE A 75 3.66 -11.33 1.79
N PHE A 76 2.48 -11.48 1.23
CA PHE A 76 1.32 -10.63 1.48
C PHE A 76 0.20 -11.45 2.10
N TYR A 77 -0.63 -10.81 2.88
CA TYR A 77 -1.84 -11.40 3.43
C TYR A 77 -3.07 -10.57 3.09
N SER A 78 -4.21 -11.21 2.99
CA SER A 78 -5.53 -10.57 2.91
C SER A 78 -6.39 -11.10 4.05
N SER A 79 -7.00 -10.19 4.81
CA SER A 79 -7.99 -10.52 5.83
C SER A 79 -9.36 -10.10 5.32
N TRP A 80 -10.32 -11.01 5.34
CA TRP A 80 -11.65 -10.76 4.81
C TRP A 80 -12.71 -11.63 5.51
N GLY A 81 -13.97 -11.26 5.33
CA GLY A 81 -15.14 -11.93 5.90
C GLY A 81 -16.03 -10.93 6.64
N TYR A 82 -17.28 -11.29 6.83
CA TYR A 82 -18.25 -10.47 7.56
C TYR A 82 -18.48 -11.03 8.96
N ASP A 83 -18.86 -12.31 9.05
CA ASP A 83 -19.17 -12.98 10.31
C ASP A 83 -17.99 -13.84 10.82
N GLN A 84 -17.01 -14.09 9.97
CA GLN A 84 -15.76 -14.79 10.31
C GLN A 84 -14.57 -14.05 9.72
N THR A 85 -13.38 -14.32 10.22
CA THR A 85 -12.15 -13.73 9.70
C THR A 85 -11.35 -14.81 8.95
N ASN A 86 -11.31 -14.67 7.63
CA ASN A 86 -10.49 -15.51 6.77
C ASN A 86 -9.16 -14.82 6.50
N ILE A 87 -8.09 -15.58 6.46
CA ILE A 87 -6.75 -15.10 6.10
C ILE A 87 -6.27 -15.89 4.89
N ASP A 88 -5.90 -15.17 3.84
CA ASP A 88 -5.24 -15.75 2.67
C ASP A 88 -3.82 -15.20 2.57
N PHE A 89 -2.86 -16.05 2.24
CA PHE A 89 -1.48 -15.63 2.01
C PHE A 89 -1.09 -15.74 0.53
N TYR A 90 -0.25 -14.81 0.09
CA TYR A 90 0.25 -14.71 -1.27
C TYR A 90 1.75 -14.50 -1.26
N MET A 91 2.47 -15.26 -2.06
CA MET A 91 3.90 -15.08 -2.25
C MET A 91 4.18 -14.44 -3.61
N VAL A 92 5.03 -13.44 -3.62
CA VAL A 92 5.48 -12.75 -4.83
C VAL A 92 6.47 -13.64 -5.59
N VAL A 93 6.17 -13.93 -6.85
CA VAL A 93 7.02 -14.75 -7.74
C VAL A 93 7.67 -13.93 -8.85
N ASP A 94 7.14 -12.74 -9.14
CA ASP A 94 7.73 -11.83 -10.12
C ASP A 94 7.29 -10.38 -9.82
N VAL A 95 8.13 -9.41 -10.15
CA VAL A 95 7.90 -7.99 -9.86
C VAL A 95 8.18 -7.16 -11.10
N THR A 96 7.27 -6.26 -11.42
CA THR A 96 7.44 -5.23 -12.45
C THR A 96 7.36 -3.84 -11.84
N LYS A 97 7.57 -2.80 -12.64
CA LYS A 97 7.48 -1.39 -12.16
C LYS A 97 6.16 -1.06 -11.47
N SER A 98 5.04 -1.68 -11.85
CA SER A 98 3.71 -1.30 -11.36
C SER A 98 2.82 -2.48 -10.97
N SER A 99 3.33 -3.70 -11.08
CA SER A 99 2.56 -4.91 -10.76
C SER A 99 3.44 -6.01 -10.19
N VAL A 100 2.80 -6.98 -9.56
CA VAL A 100 3.41 -8.21 -9.06
C VAL A 100 2.68 -9.40 -9.65
N LYS A 101 3.42 -10.50 -9.84
CA LYS A 101 2.84 -11.82 -10.01
C LYS A 101 2.93 -12.55 -8.69
N VAL A 102 1.82 -13.08 -8.25
CA VAL A 102 1.73 -13.79 -6.96
C VAL A 102 1.12 -15.17 -7.16
N VAL A 103 1.46 -16.06 -6.27
CA VAL A 103 0.79 -17.35 -6.09
C VAL A 103 0.16 -17.38 -4.70
N THR A 104 -0.95 -18.06 -4.56
CA THR A 104 -1.49 -18.37 -3.23
C THR A 104 -0.58 -19.35 -2.53
N ILE A 105 -0.42 -19.20 -1.24
CA ILE A 105 0.24 -20.18 -0.38
C ILE A 105 -0.72 -20.60 0.72
N GLY A 106 -0.59 -21.83 1.18
CA GLY A 106 -1.39 -22.34 2.30
C GLY A 106 -1.04 -21.65 3.62
N GLU A 107 -1.72 -22.07 4.65
CA GLU A 107 -1.51 -21.59 6.00
C GLU A 107 -1.39 -22.76 6.97
N ASP A 108 -0.57 -22.59 8.01
CA ASP A 108 -0.52 -23.46 9.17
C ASP A 108 -1.34 -22.80 10.29
N ARG A 109 -2.36 -23.51 10.78
CA ARG A 109 -3.29 -23.02 11.80
C ARG A 109 -2.96 -23.58 13.17
N THR A 110 -3.02 -22.72 14.17
CA THR A 110 -2.96 -23.08 15.59
C THR A 110 -4.21 -22.57 16.27
N TYR A 111 -5.06 -23.49 16.75
CA TYR A 111 -6.29 -23.13 17.45
C TYR A 111 -5.99 -22.70 18.88
N THR A 112 -6.54 -21.57 19.29
CA THR A 112 -6.41 -21.01 20.64
C THR A 112 -7.72 -21.10 21.44
N GLY A 113 -8.79 -21.52 20.77
CA GLY A 113 -10.11 -21.74 21.35
C GLY A 113 -11.08 -22.34 20.32
N PRO A 114 -12.33 -22.57 20.68
CA PRO A 114 -13.35 -22.99 19.72
C PRO A 114 -13.46 -21.97 18.59
N MET A 115 -13.33 -22.43 17.35
CA MET A 115 -13.57 -21.64 16.13
C MET A 115 -12.70 -20.39 15.98
N GLN A 116 -11.55 -20.34 16.66
CA GLN A 116 -10.59 -19.22 16.54
C GLN A 116 -9.15 -19.69 16.77
N GLY A 117 -8.23 -18.97 16.19
CA GLY A 117 -6.81 -19.27 16.34
C GLY A 117 -5.92 -18.27 15.61
N ASN A 118 -4.69 -18.69 15.43
CA ASN A 118 -3.67 -17.96 14.69
C ASN A 118 -3.21 -18.79 13.52
N CYS A 119 -2.87 -18.13 12.41
CA CYS A 119 -2.28 -18.78 11.25
C CYS A 119 -1.02 -18.06 10.79
N VAL A 120 -0.12 -18.82 10.19
CA VAL A 120 1.09 -18.32 9.54
C VAL A 120 1.18 -18.91 8.12
N PRO A 121 1.89 -18.26 7.18
CA PRO A 121 1.99 -18.77 5.82
C PRO A 121 2.78 -20.10 5.76
N ASN A 122 2.24 -21.10 5.08
CA ASN A 122 2.90 -22.37 4.79
C ASN A 122 3.58 -22.29 3.41
N LEU A 123 4.89 -22.12 3.40
CA LEU A 123 5.68 -21.99 2.17
C LEU A 123 5.77 -23.29 1.36
N SER A 124 5.48 -24.42 1.96
CA SER A 124 5.49 -25.73 1.26
C SER A 124 4.20 -25.96 0.49
N ALA A 125 3.11 -25.29 0.86
CA ALA A 125 1.79 -25.42 0.24
C ALA A 125 1.56 -24.31 -0.79
N LYS A 126 2.27 -24.33 -1.90
CA LYS A 126 2.15 -23.34 -2.98
C LYS A 126 1.09 -23.75 -4.00
N GLY A 127 0.22 -22.80 -4.32
CA GLY A 127 -0.70 -22.94 -5.45
C GLY A 127 0.02 -22.84 -6.79
N ASN A 128 -0.53 -23.47 -7.81
CA ASN A 128 0.06 -23.47 -9.17
C ASN A 128 -0.39 -22.29 -10.04
N LYS A 129 -1.41 -21.54 -9.60
CA LYS A 129 -1.98 -20.45 -10.39
C LYS A 129 -1.25 -19.14 -10.10
N ILE A 130 -0.59 -18.60 -11.13
CA ILE A 130 0.02 -17.26 -11.07
C ILE A 130 -1.07 -16.22 -11.34
N ILE A 131 -1.17 -15.22 -10.47
CA ILE A 131 -2.12 -14.11 -10.57
C ILE A 131 -1.32 -12.82 -10.71
N THR A 132 -1.59 -12.05 -11.76
CA THR A 132 -0.98 -10.72 -11.93
C THR A 132 -1.85 -9.68 -11.26
N LYS A 133 -1.28 -8.87 -10.38
CA LYS A 133 -1.95 -7.82 -9.62
C LYS A 133 -1.23 -6.50 -9.76
N ARG A 134 -1.98 -5.42 -9.96
CA ARG A 134 -1.43 -4.07 -9.97
C ARG A 134 -1.13 -3.63 -8.55
N LEU A 135 0.07 -3.11 -8.33
CA LEU A 135 0.46 -2.51 -7.05
C LEU A 135 -0.18 -1.12 -6.89
N ASN A 136 -0.69 -0.88 -5.71
CA ASN A 136 -1.10 0.42 -5.22
C ASN A 136 -0.22 0.76 -4.03
N TYR A 137 0.08 2.04 -3.88
CA TYR A 137 0.86 2.55 -2.76
C TYR A 137 0.06 3.59 -2.00
N TYR A 138 -0.01 3.42 -0.70
CA TYR A 138 -0.56 4.42 0.21
C TYR A 138 0.45 4.63 1.34
N ASN A 139 0.94 5.85 1.51
CA ASN A 139 2.02 6.19 2.46
C ASN A 139 3.23 5.22 2.33
N ASN A 140 3.70 5.01 1.11
CA ASN A 140 4.79 4.10 0.74
C ASN A 140 4.58 2.61 1.11
N LYS A 141 3.39 2.23 1.58
CA LYS A 141 3.04 0.84 1.84
C LYS A 141 2.41 0.23 0.59
N PRO A 142 2.99 -0.84 0.04
CA PRO A 142 2.43 -1.52 -1.12
C PRO A 142 1.18 -2.31 -0.73
N SER A 143 0.24 -2.39 -1.67
CA SER A 143 -0.94 -3.24 -1.54
C SER A 143 -1.45 -3.61 -2.93
N PHE A 144 -2.26 -4.66 -3.03
CA PHE A 144 -2.97 -4.97 -4.27
C PHE A 144 -4.36 -5.55 -3.97
N LYS A 145 -5.30 -5.28 -4.88
CA LYS A 145 -6.66 -5.81 -4.77
C LYS A 145 -6.71 -7.29 -5.11
N ILE A 146 -7.33 -8.07 -4.24
CA ILE A 146 -7.68 -9.47 -4.48
C ILE A 146 -9.09 -9.57 -5.06
N ALA A 147 -10.05 -8.90 -4.41
CA ALA A 147 -11.44 -8.79 -4.82
C ALA A 147 -11.94 -7.36 -4.61
N SER A 148 -13.19 -7.08 -4.95
CA SER A 148 -13.80 -5.76 -4.71
C SER A 148 -13.80 -5.37 -3.23
N TYR A 149 -13.95 -6.34 -2.36
CA TYR A 149 -14.05 -6.22 -0.90
C TYR A 149 -12.73 -6.51 -0.15
N ALA A 150 -11.68 -7.03 -0.82
CA ALA A 150 -10.46 -7.49 -0.17
C ALA A 150 -9.20 -6.97 -0.87
N SER A 151 -8.22 -6.57 -0.07
CA SER A 151 -6.89 -6.17 -0.53
C SER A 151 -5.82 -6.92 0.27
N ALA A 152 -4.71 -7.20 -0.38
CA ALA A 152 -3.55 -7.81 0.26
C ALA A 152 -2.52 -6.75 0.65
N TYR A 153 -1.91 -6.94 1.81
CA TYR A 153 -0.89 -6.07 2.43
C TYR A 153 0.35 -6.89 2.78
N PRO A 154 1.53 -6.27 2.88
CA PRO A 154 2.73 -6.98 3.30
C PRO A 154 2.55 -7.65 4.67
N TRP A 155 2.92 -8.91 4.76
CA TRP A 155 2.94 -9.63 6.02
C TRP A 155 4.16 -9.22 6.86
N ASN A 156 3.94 -8.97 8.14
CA ASN A 156 4.96 -8.46 9.07
C ASN A 156 5.72 -9.56 9.82
N GLY A 157 5.51 -10.82 9.48
CA GLY A 157 6.14 -11.96 10.15
C GLY A 157 5.41 -12.44 11.41
N GLN A 158 4.32 -11.78 11.81
CA GLN A 158 3.55 -12.17 13.00
C GLN A 158 2.36 -13.07 12.65
N PRO A 159 1.97 -14.00 13.53
CA PRO A 159 0.77 -14.80 13.33
C PRO A 159 -0.48 -13.91 13.17
N MET A 160 -1.37 -14.30 12.26
CA MET A 160 -2.61 -13.60 11.96
C MET A 160 -3.78 -14.31 12.63
N ASN A 161 -4.66 -13.54 13.27
CA ASN A 161 -5.85 -14.12 13.89
C ASN A 161 -6.89 -14.49 12.84
N PHE A 162 -7.47 -15.68 12.96
CA PHE A 162 -8.63 -16.11 12.20
C PHE A 162 -9.77 -16.52 13.12
N THR A 163 -11.00 -16.46 12.59
CA THR A 163 -12.19 -16.99 13.25
C THR A 163 -12.99 -17.81 12.23
N GLU A 164 -13.71 -18.81 12.71
CA GLU A 164 -14.58 -19.67 11.90
C GLU A 164 -16.02 -19.61 12.43
N TRP A 165 -16.96 -19.92 11.57
CA TRP A 165 -18.35 -20.14 11.97
C TRP A 165 -18.61 -21.64 12.19
N ALA A 166 -19.50 -21.95 13.14
CA ALA A 166 -20.00 -23.30 13.35
C ALA A 166 -21.03 -23.70 12.28
#